data_39e5dd77c5b76fcac74702f723f99fcf
#
_entry.id   39e5dd77c5b76fcac74702f723f99fcf
#
_cell.length_a   1.000
_cell.length_b   1.000
_cell.length_c   1.000
_cell.angle_alpha   90.00
_cell.angle_beta   90.00
_cell.angle_gamma   90.00
#
_symmetry.space_group_name_H-M   'P 1'
#
loop_
_entity.id
_entity.type
_entity.pdbx_description
1 polymer ?
#
loop_
_entity_poly.entity_id
_entity_poly.type
_entity_poly.pdbx_seq_one_letter_code
_entity_poly.pdbx_strand_id
1 'polypeptide(L)'
;MNNTIYKTALFLGLMLNTVNAQVINWANAGKEKHILNANIGAEYGVVFGLGYAYKLNHKLFPMTVGAEFSIPSGNTLLDDYKAKAGANVRWIKVHDFQFSTRVQGVFRRFENENAAIANFGLDMAGVVGYYRPKWFGGVELGFDKAIVTHFKHSEHYQEIYPEVKNGWYEPATGGNFYYGVQGGYTFRDQDIYLKFGNVVSQDFKTKPLLPFYVQIGYNYKL
;
A
#
# COMPACT_ATOMS: atom_id res chain seq x y z
N MET A 1 29.18 -13.27 14.18
CA MET A 1 27.97 -13.19 13.30
C MET A 1 28.24 -12.09 12.28
N ASN A 2 28.24 -12.44 11.00
CA ASN A 2 28.98 -11.72 9.96
C ASN A 2 28.36 -10.35 9.60
N ASN A 3 29.12 -9.27 9.75
CA ASN A 3 28.84 -7.92 9.24
C ASN A 3 28.48 -7.87 7.72
N THR A 4 28.78 -8.92 6.98
CA THR A 4 28.48 -9.05 5.57
C THR A 4 26.98 -9.20 5.31
N ILE A 5 26.24 -9.92 6.18
CA ILE A 5 24.79 -10.14 6.03
C ILE A 5 24.04 -8.82 6.21
N TYR A 6 24.45 -7.99 7.17
CA TYR A 6 23.82 -6.66 7.38
C TYR A 6 24.12 -5.69 6.23
N LYS A 7 25.32 -5.75 5.65
CA LYS A 7 25.68 -4.93 4.50
C LYS A 7 24.91 -5.37 3.23
N THR A 8 24.70 -6.65 3.04
CA THR A 8 23.93 -7.19 1.91
C THR A 8 22.44 -6.89 2.07
N ALA A 9 21.88 -7.03 3.27
CA ALA A 9 20.49 -6.65 3.55
C ALA A 9 20.26 -5.15 3.40
N LEU A 10 21.21 -4.30 3.86
CA LEU A 10 21.15 -2.85 3.66
C LEU A 10 21.31 -2.47 2.19
N PHE A 11 22.16 -3.17 1.43
CA PHE A 11 22.37 -2.92 0.00
C PHE A 11 21.21 -3.41 -0.87
N LEU A 12 20.57 -4.55 -0.53
CA LEU A 12 19.32 -4.96 -1.16
C LEU A 12 18.17 -3.98 -0.85
N GLY A 13 18.10 -3.45 0.36
CA GLY A 13 17.12 -2.42 0.73
C GLY A 13 17.29 -1.11 -0.05
N LEU A 14 18.51 -0.78 -0.50
CA LEU A 14 18.80 0.41 -1.30
C LEU A 14 18.57 0.22 -2.82
N MET A 15 18.54 -1.03 -3.31
CA MET A 15 18.31 -1.35 -4.72
C MET A 15 16.83 -1.53 -5.10
N LEU A 16 15.93 -1.64 -4.10
CA LEU A 16 14.50 -1.67 -4.34
C LEU A 16 14.01 -0.22 -4.50
N ASN A 17 14.08 0.30 -5.72
CA ASN A 17 13.35 1.49 -6.12
C ASN A 17 11.85 1.18 -6.04
N THR A 18 11.27 1.42 -4.89
CA THR A 18 9.87 1.15 -4.61
C THR A 18 9.08 2.45 -4.69
N VAL A 19 8.00 2.48 -5.41
CA VAL A 19 7.17 3.65 -5.76
C VAL A 19 5.78 3.60 -5.11
N ASN A 20 5.28 4.62 -4.47
CA ASN A 20 4.08 4.68 -3.60
C ASN A 20 2.93 5.53 -4.14
N ALA A 21 1.70 5.12 -3.90
CA ALA A 21 0.57 6.03 -3.92
C ALA A 21 0.23 6.50 -2.50
N GLN A 22 0.72 7.66 -2.16
CA GLN A 22 0.58 8.30 -0.85
C GLN A 22 -0.71 9.10 -0.75
N VAL A 23 -1.16 9.36 0.47
CA VAL A 23 -2.13 10.42 0.76
C VAL A 23 -1.43 11.76 0.56
N ILE A 24 -1.84 12.53 -0.44
CA ILE A 24 -1.16 13.74 -0.87
C ILE A 24 -2.09 14.94 -0.74
N ASN A 25 -1.57 16.04 -0.18
CA ASN A 25 -2.27 17.33 -0.28
C ASN A 25 -2.07 17.93 -1.67
N TRP A 26 -3.04 17.73 -2.56
CA TRP A 26 -3.01 18.26 -3.92
C TRP A 26 -3.04 19.79 -4.01
N ALA A 27 -3.49 20.51 -2.97
CA ALA A 27 -3.48 21.97 -2.94
C ALA A 27 -2.10 22.53 -2.58
N ASN A 28 -1.28 21.74 -1.90
CA ASN A 28 0.12 22.08 -1.57
C ASN A 28 1.09 21.14 -2.28
N ALA A 29 0.79 20.80 -3.50
CA ALA A 29 1.71 20.08 -4.37
C ALA A 29 2.69 21.07 -5.05
N GLY A 30 3.48 21.82 -4.27
CA GLY A 30 4.42 22.86 -4.66
C GLY A 30 5.32 22.59 -5.89
N LYS A 31 6.52 23.15 -5.91
CA LYS A 31 7.53 22.92 -6.96
C LYS A 31 8.27 21.59 -6.78
N GLU A 32 8.20 21.05 -5.59
CA GLU A 32 8.87 19.81 -5.17
C GLU A 32 8.33 18.63 -5.97
N LYS A 33 9.25 17.81 -6.45
CA LYS A 33 8.92 16.66 -7.30
C LYS A 33 9.01 15.34 -6.57
N HIS A 34 9.80 15.27 -5.52
CA HIS A 34 10.06 14.05 -4.79
C HIS A 34 9.30 14.08 -3.46
N ILE A 35 8.68 12.98 -3.09
CA ILE A 35 7.94 12.84 -1.84
C ILE A 35 8.42 11.56 -1.17
N LEU A 36 9.01 11.69 0.01
CA LEU A 36 9.31 10.56 0.89
C LEU A 36 8.14 10.35 1.84
N ASN A 37 7.80 9.12 2.10
CA ASN A 37 6.73 8.74 3.02
C ASN A 37 7.23 7.76 4.07
N ALA A 38 6.74 7.93 5.29
CA ALA A 38 6.81 6.93 6.34
C ALA A 38 5.41 6.80 6.97
N ASN A 39 4.99 5.58 7.23
CA ASN A 39 3.68 5.35 7.83
C ASN A 39 3.68 4.16 8.79
N ILE A 40 2.70 4.16 9.68
CA ILE A 40 2.35 3.05 10.55
C ILE A 40 0.84 2.86 10.51
N GLY A 41 0.39 1.63 10.52
CA GLY A 41 -1.04 1.35 10.47
C GLY A 41 -1.43 -0.07 10.87
N ALA A 42 -2.73 -0.31 10.88
CA ALA A 42 -3.33 -1.63 10.98
C ALA A 42 -4.04 -1.93 9.65
N GLU A 43 -3.55 -2.92 8.91
CA GLU A 43 -4.10 -3.33 7.60
C GLU A 43 -4.26 -4.85 7.53
N TYR A 44 -3.21 -5.61 7.74
CA TYR A 44 -3.19 -7.08 7.85
C TYR A 44 -2.43 -7.53 9.12
N GLY A 45 -2.12 -6.60 9.97
CA GLY A 45 -1.41 -6.59 11.22
C GLY A 45 -1.03 -5.15 11.52
N VAL A 46 -0.21 -4.91 12.53
CA VAL A 46 0.45 -3.62 12.72
C VAL A 46 1.61 -3.57 11.72
N VAL A 47 1.57 -2.64 10.79
CA VAL A 47 2.54 -2.53 9.69
C VAL A 47 3.29 -1.20 9.74
N PHE A 48 4.57 -1.25 9.35
CA PHE A 48 5.42 -0.10 9.12
C PHE A 48 5.68 0.01 7.63
N GLY A 49 5.40 1.16 7.04
CA GLY A 49 5.60 1.42 5.62
C GLY A 49 6.60 2.53 5.37
N LEU A 50 7.43 2.34 4.35
CA LEU A 50 8.28 3.38 3.77
C LEU A 50 7.97 3.52 2.29
N GLY A 51 7.99 4.74 1.81
CA GLY A 51 7.63 5.01 0.44
C GLY A 51 8.29 6.20 -0.20
N TYR A 52 8.21 6.21 -1.52
CA TYR A 52 8.68 7.29 -2.35
C TYR A 52 7.68 7.54 -3.48
N ALA A 53 7.43 8.80 -3.83
CA ALA A 53 6.69 9.17 -5.03
C ALA A 53 7.38 10.29 -5.79
N TYR A 54 7.19 10.26 -7.10
CA TYR A 54 7.63 11.31 -8.01
C TYR A 54 6.42 12.00 -8.64
N LYS A 55 6.37 13.31 -8.53
CA LYS A 55 5.30 14.13 -9.08
C LYS A 55 5.56 14.48 -10.54
N LEU A 56 4.65 14.08 -11.39
CA LEU A 56 4.61 14.44 -12.80
C LEU A 56 3.64 15.61 -12.99
N ASN A 57 4.20 16.78 -13.30
CA ASN A 57 3.41 17.99 -13.50
C ASN A 57 2.87 18.06 -14.92
N HIS A 58 1.86 17.27 -15.24
CA HIS A 58 1.12 17.43 -16.47
C HIS A 58 0.03 18.52 -16.29
N LYS A 59 -0.11 19.44 -17.26
CA LYS A 59 -1.03 20.58 -17.14
C LYS A 59 -2.50 20.15 -16.92
N LEU A 60 -2.93 19.07 -17.58
CA LEU A 60 -4.32 18.59 -17.51
C LEU A 60 -4.53 17.58 -16.39
N PHE A 61 -3.57 16.68 -16.18
CA PHE A 61 -3.68 15.57 -15.25
C PHE A 61 -2.43 15.47 -14.37
N PRO A 62 -2.33 16.31 -13.31
CA PRO A 62 -1.28 16.14 -12.34
C PRO A 62 -1.34 14.74 -11.74
N MET A 63 -0.20 14.06 -11.74
CA MET A 63 -0.12 12.69 -11.24
C MET A 63 1.13 12.50 -10.39
N THR A 64 1.09 11.53 -9.53
CA THR A 64 2.27 10.98 -8.87
C THR A 64 2.43 9.53 -9.25
N VAL A 65 3.64 9.12 -9.52
CA VAL A 65 4.00 7.72 -9.64
C VAL A 65 4.87 7.36 -8.45
N GLY A 66 4.59 6.22 -7.93
CA GLY A 66 5.23 5.96 -6.71
C GLY A 66 5.15 4.50 -6.23
N ALA A 67 5.92 4.02 -5.13
CA ALA A 67 5.81 2.73 -4.46
C ALA A 67 6.00 2.78 -2.95
N GLU A 68 5.55 1.75 -2.27
CA GLU A 68 5.62 1.48 -0.84
C GLU A 68 6.13 0.08 -0.59
N PHE A 69 6.95 -0.02 0.40
CA PHE A 69 7.31 -1.27 1.01
C PHE A 69 6.85 -1.25 2.47
N SER A 70 6.09 -2.25 2.87
CA SER A 70 5.59 -2.38 4.24
C SER A 70 5.87 -3.76 4.81
N ILE A 71 6.24 -3.78 6.09
CA ILE A 71 6.48 -4.97 6.88
C ILE A 71 5.59 -4.95 8.11
N PRO A 72 4.96 -6.06 8.49
CA PRO A 72 4.24 -6.16 9.75
C PRO A 72 5.20 -6.25 10.93
N SER A 73 4.72 -5.86 12.10
CA SER A 73 5.37 -6.19 13.35
C SER A 73 5.25 -7.69 13.60
N GLY A 74 6.36 -8.41 13.58
CA GLY A 74 6.42 -9.86 13.75
C GLY A 74 7.74 -10.31 14.34
N ASN A 75 7.85 -11.61 14.65
CA ASN A 75 9.05 -12.18 15.27
C ASN A 75 10.21 -12.35 14.29
N THR A 76 9.92 -12.52 13.02
CA THR A 76 10.92 -12.72 11.96
C THR A 76 10.79 -11.60 10.94
N LEU A 77 11.89 -10.92 10.63
CA LEU A 77 11.95 -9.88 9.60
C LEU A 77 11.89 -10.53 8.21
N LEU A 78 11.01 -10.03 7.33
CA LEU A 78 10.88 -10.43 5.94
C LEU A 78 10.21 -11.79 5.68
N ASP A 79 9.61 -12.42 6.66
CA ASP A 79 8.69 -13.55 6.47
C ASP A 79 7.31 -13.09 5.95
N ASP A 80 6.89 -11.90 6.29
CA ASP A 80 5.73 -11.23 5.69
C ASP A 80 6.13 -9.81 5.26
N TYR A 81 5.83 -9.45 4.02
CA TYR A 81 5.98 -8.09 3.54
C TYR A 81 5.08 -7.83 2.35
N LYS A 82 4.75 -6.56 2.14
CA LYS A 82 3.97 -6.10 1.01
C LYS A 82 4.68 -4.95 0.30
N ALA A 83 4.77 -5.05 -1.01
CA ALA A 83 5.22 -3.98 -1.90
C ALA A 83 4.05 -3.54 -2.78
N LYS A 84 3.86 -2.24 -2.92
CA LYS A 84 2.87 -1.65 -3.82
C LYS A 84 3.58 -0.71 -4.78
N ALA A 85 3.17 -0.66 -6.04
CA ALA A 85 3.69 0.26 -7.04
C ALA A 85 2.56 0.76 -7.95
N GLY A 86 2.52 2.07 -8.23
CA GLY A 86 1.44 2.58 -9.06
C GLY A 86 1.42 4.09 -9.24
N ALA A 87 0.24 4.59 -9.59
CA ALA A 87 0.02 6.00 -9.85
C ALA A 87 -1.22 6.52 -9.12
N ASN A 88 -1.17 7.80 -8.79
CA ASN A 88 -2.30 8.56 -8.30
C ASN A 88 -2.51 9.76 -9.25
N VAL A 89 -3.69 9.86 -9.83
CA VAL A 89 -4.02 10.85 -10.87
C VAL A 89 -5.16 11.73 -10.37
N ARG A 90 -4.97 13.05 -10.41
CA ARG A 90 -6.04 14.01 -10.17
C ARG A 90 -6.72 14.34 -11.49
N TRP A 91 -7.99 13.97 -11.61
CA TRP A 91 -8.80 14.18 -12.82
C TRP A 91 -9.53 15.52 -12.82
N ILE A 92 -10.15 15.86 -11.69
CA ILE A 92 -11.06 17.00 -11.59
C ILE A 92 -10.62 17.88 -10.43
N LYS A 93 -10.67 19.19 -10.67
CA LYS A 93 -10.53 20.21 -9.63
C LYS A 93 -11.57 21.30 -9.89
N VAL A 94 -12.48 21.48 -8.92
CA VAL A 94 -13.47 22.55 -8.90
C VAL A 94 -13.31 23.30 -7.59
N HIS A 95 -12.71 24.49 -7.65
CA HIS A 95 -12.30 25.24 -6.48
C HIS A 95 -11.33 24.39 -5.59
N ASP A 96 -11.77 24.10 -4.38
CA ASP A 96 -11.02 23.28 -3.42
C ASP A 96 -11.42 21.80 -3.45
N PHE A 97 -12.50 21.46 -4.14
CA PHE A 97 -12.92 20.08 -4.32
C PHE A 97 -12.13 19.42 -5.45
N GLN A 98 -11.69 18.20 -5.22
CA GLN A 98 -10.90 17.45 -6.18
C GLN A 98 -11.32 15.98 -6.19
N PHE A 99 -11.28 15.39 -7.40
CA PHE A 99 -11.41 13.96 -7.59
C PHE A 99 -10.11 13.38 -8.13
N SER A 100 -9.64 12.34 -7.49
CA SER A 100 -8.45 11.59 -7.91
C SER A 100 -8.71 10.09 -7.87
N THR A 101 -7.94 9.34 -8.67
CA THR A 101 -7.90 7.89 -8.62
C THR A 101 -6.49 7.41 -8.34
N ARG A 102 -6.41 6.29 -7.64
CA ARG A 102 -5.18 5.55 -7.38
C ARG A 102 -5.29 4.16 -7.99
N VAL A 103 -4.24 3.73 -8.67
CA VAL A 103 -4.10 2.36 -9.20
C VAL A 103 -2.72 1.85 -8.85
N GLN A 104 -2.65 0.67 -8.21
CA GLN A 104 -1.40 0.07 -7.74
C GLN A 104 -1.39 -1.42 -8.02
N GLY A 105 -0.28 -1.92 -8.57
CA GLY A 105 0.08 -3.33 -8.45
C GLY A 105 0.52 -3.63 -7.01
N VAL A 106 0.16 -4.79 -6.52
CA VAL A 106 0.47 -5.25 -5.16
C VAL A 106 1.21 -6.57 -5.26
N PHE A 107 2.33 -6.66 -4.57
CA PHE A 107 3.02 -7.92 -4.31
C PHE A 107 3.07 -8.14 -2.80
N ARG A 108 2.66 -9.32 -2.34
CA ARG A 108 2.79 -9.74 -0.96
C ARG A 108 3.46 -11.10 -0.87
N ARG A 109 4.44 -11.21 0.00
CA ARG A 109 5.02 -12.49 0.42
C ARG A 109 4.67 -12.73 1.87
N PHE A 110 4.28 -13.96 2.15
CA PHE A 110 4.06 -14.48 3.49
C PHE A 110 4.69 -15.86 3.59
N GLU A 111 5.42 -16.12 4.66
CA GLU A 111 6.05 -17.42 4.92
C GLU A 111 5.90 -17.81 6.38
N ASN A 112 5.58 -19.05 6.61
CA ASN A 112 5.56 -19.70 7.91
C ASN A 112 6.15 -21.12 7.79
N GLU A 113 6.14 -21.88 8.88
CA GLU A 113 6.67 -23.26 8.94
C GLU A 113 6.00 -24.22 7.94
N ASN A 114 4.77 -23.95 7.53
CA ASN A 114 3.97 -24.85 6.70
C ASN A 114 4.01 -24.47 5.21
N ALA A 115 4.10 -23.18 4.90
CA ALA A 115 4.04 -22.72 3.51
C ALA A 115 4.69 -21.35 3.31
N ALA A 116 5.23 -21.15 2.10
CA ALA A 116 5.59 -19.85 1.55
C ALA A 116 4.55 -19.46 0.48
N ILE A 117 4.01 -18.26 0.59
CA ILE A 117 2.95 -17.73 -0.27
C ILE A 117 3.47 -16.44 -0.91
N ALA A 118 3.37 -16.36 -2.24
CA ALA A 118 3.61 -15.12 -2.98
C ALA A 118 2.34 -14.74 -3.74
N ASN A 119 1.83 -13.55 -3.47
CA ASN A 119 0.60 -13.03 -4.07
C ASN A 119 0.88 -11.82 -4.94
N PHE A 120 0.28 -11.78 -6.13
CA PHE A 120 0.22 -10.60 -7.00
C PHE A 120 -1.23 -10.15 -7.10
N GLY A 121 -1.43 -8.86 -6.94
CA GLY A 121 -2.76 -8.26 -6.92
C GLY A 121 -2.79 -6.85 -7.51
N LEU A 122 -3.97 -6.28 -7.48
CA LEU A 122 -4.26 -4.91 -7.91
C LEU A 122 -5.07 -4.20 -6.83
N ASP A 123 -4.72 -2.95 -6.54
CA ASP A 123 -5.48 -2.05 -5.67
C ASP A 123 -5.88 -0.82 -6.48
N MET A 124 -7.17 -0.49 -6.48
CA MET A 124 -7.73 0.70 -7.12
C MET A 124 -8.61 1.47 -6.14
N ALA A 125 -8.49 2.79 -6.12
CA ALA A 125 -9.33 3.65 -5.32
C ALA A 125 -9.71 4.94 -6.04
N GLY A 126 -10.90 5.44 -5.73
CA GLY A 126 -11.34 6.81 -6.02
C GLY A 126 -11.39 7.62 -4.73
N VAL A 127 -10.93 8.86 -4.80
CA VAL A 127 -10.96 9.80 -3.67
C VAL A 127 -11.62 11.09 -4.10
N VAL A 128 -12.64 11.50 -3.37
CA VAL A 128 -13.23 12.84 -3.46
C VAL A 128 -12.86 13.58 -2.19
N GLY A 129 -12.23 14.74 -2.31
CA GLY A 129 -11.77 15.49 -1.16
C GLY A 129 -11.80 16.98 -1.34
N TYR A 130 -11.72 17.67 -0.22
CA TYR A 130 -11.58 19.11 -0.08
C TYR A 130 -10.13 19.42 0.34
N TYR A 131 -9.45 20.26 -0.45
CA TYR A 131 -8.01 20.46 -0.31
C TYR A 131 -7.68 21.95 -0.20
N ARG A 132 -7.12 22.32 0.93
CA ARG A 132 -6.54 23.64 1.20
C ARG A 132 -5.02 23.56 1.34
N PRO A 133 -4.28 24.67 1.19
CA PRO A 133 -2.82 24.64 1.32
C PRO A 133 -2.30 24.08 2.64
N LYS A 134 -3.02 24.28 3.75
CA LYS A 134 -2.59 23.85 5.09
C LYS A 134 -3.28 22.58 5.59
N TRP A 135 -4.41 22.19 5.03
CA TRP A 135 -5.15 21.00 5.46
C TRP A 135 -5.96 20.41 4.31
N PHE A 136 -6.32 19.18 4.43
CA PHE A 136 -7.17 18.49 3.48
C PHE A 136 -7.97 17.40 4.17
N GLY A 137 -9.06 17.01 3.54
CA GLY A 137 -9.88 15.88 3.97
C GLY A 137 -10.66 15.32 2.79
N GLY A 138 -10.95 14.03 2.82
CA GLY A 138 -11.68 13.38 1.74
C GLY A 138 -12.20 12.01 2.13
N VAL A 139 -13.08 11.50 1.30
CA VAL A 139 -13.60 10.15 1.37
C VAL A 139 -12.99 9.31 0.26
N GLU A 140 -12.72 8.05 0.56
CA GLU A 140 -12.22 7.10 -0.44
C GLU A 140 -13.12 5.87 -0.53
N LEU A 141 -13.20 5.33 -1.72
CA LEU A 141 -13.78 4.03 -2.04
C LEU A 141 -12.79 3.28 -2.92
N GLY A 142 -12.51 2.05 -2.57
CA GLY A 142 -11.55 1.25 -3.32
C GLY A 142 -11.89 -0.23 -3.36
N PHE A 143 -11.11 -0.93 -4.15
CA PHE A 143 -11.18 -2.37 -4.34
C PHE A 143 -9.76 -2.91 -4.51
N ASP A 144 -9.39 -3.86 -3.68
CA ASP A 144 -8.17 -4.65 -3.84
C ASP A 144 -8.51 -6.07 -4.28
N LYS A 145 -7.70 -6.66 -5.13
CA LYS A 145 -7.88 -8.01 -5.63
C LYS A 145 -6.57 -8.75 -5.74
N ALA A 146 -6.51 -9.91 -5.09
CA ALA A 146 -5.52 -10.93 -5.39
C ALA A 146 -5.80 -11.50 -6.78
N ILE A 147 -4.89 -11.36 -7.74
CA ILE A 147 -5.04 -11.85 -9.10
C ILE A 147 -4.52 -13.29 -9.17
N VAL A 148 -3.31 -13.51 -8.68
CA VAL A 148 -2.68 -14.82 -8.69
C VAL A 148 -1.84 -15.02 -7.43
N THR A 149 -1.86 -16.24 -6.91
CA THR A 149 -1.13 -16.61 -5.68
C THR A 149 -0.33 -17.89 -5.94
N HIS A 150 0.94 -17.87 -5.63
CA HIS A 150 1.81 -19.03 -5.65
C HIS A 150 1.92 -19.62 -4.24
N PHE A 151 1.66 -20.91 -4.13
CA PHE A 151 1.85 -21.68 -2.92
C PHE A 151 3.03 -22.62 -3.06
N LYS A 152 3.91 -22.62 -2.05
CA LYS A 152 4.97 -23.61 -1.88
C LYS A 152 4.88 -24.14 -0.46
N HIS A 153 4.38 -25.36 -0.30
CA HIS A 153 4.27 -26.02 0.99
C HIS A 153 5.63 -26.58 1.42
N SER A 154 5.85 -26.67 2.74
CA SER A 154 7.04 -27.34 3.29
C SER A 154 6.95 -28.85 3.07
N GLU A 155 8.10 -29.54 3.08
CA GLU A 155 8.15 -31.00 2.97
C GLU A 155 7.34 -31.66 4.08
N HIS A 156 7.52 -31.19 5.32
CA HIS A 156 6.76 -31.69 6.46
C HIS A 156 5.24 -31.55 6.30
N TYR A 157 4.75 -30.43 5.75
CA TYR A 157 3.34 -30.22 5.50
C TYR A 157 2.81 -31.19 4.41
N GLN A 158 3.60 -31.44 3.37
CA GLN A 158 3.25 -32.39 2.31
C GLN A 158 3.29 -33.86 2.75
N GLU A 159 4.14 -34.21 3.72
CA GLU A 159 4.12 -35.55 4.34
C GLU A 159 2.81 -35.82 5.09
N ILE A 160 2.27 -34.81 5.78
CA ILE A 160 0.99 -34.91 6.51
C ILE A 160 -0.21 -34.86 5.58
N TYR A 161 -0.12 -34.03 4.51
CA TYR A 161 -1.19 -33.80 3.52
C TYR A 161 -0.69 -34.03 2.10
N PRO A 162 -0.56 -35.29 1.65
CA PRO A 162 0.01 -35.61 0.34
C PRO A 162 -0.78 -35.10 -0.87
N GLU A 163 -2.06 -34.75 -0.68
CA GLU A 163 -2.94 -34.22 -1.72
C GLU A 163 -2.69 -32.73 -2.05
N VAL A 164 -1.98 -31.99 -1.18
CA VAL A 164 -1.70 -30.58 -1.45
C VAL A 164 -0.64 -30.42 -2.53
N LYS A 165 -0.89 -29.50 -3.44
CA LYS A 165 -0.01 -29.24 -4.58
C LYS A 165 0.59 -27.85 -4.47
N ASN A 166 1.87 -27.74 -4.80
CA ASN A 166 2.52 -26.46 -5.03
C ASN A 166 2.08 -25.92 -6.39
N GLY A 167 2.07 -24.61 -6.54
CA GLY A 167 1.79 -23.98 -7.83
C GLY A 167 1.05 -22.65 -7.75
N TRP A 168 0.62 -22.19 -8.90
CA TRP A 168 -0.10 -20.94 -9.08
C TRP A 168 -1.62 -21.17 -9.06
N TYR A 169 -2.31 -20.32 -8.30
CA TYR A 169 -3.76 -20.36 -8.15
C TYR A 169 -4.35 -18.97 -8.36
N GLU A 170 -5.47 -18.91 -9.05
CA GLU A 170 -6.27 -17.70 -9.23
C GLU A 170 -7.43 -17.71 -8.23
N PRO A 171 -7.40 -16.89 -7.17
CA PRO A 171 -8.45 -16.88 -6.18
C PRO A 171 -9.72 -16.23 -6.75
N ALA A 172 -10.80 -17.00 -6.85
CA ALA A 172 -12.07 -16.53 -7.39
C ALA A 172 -12.66 -15.35 -6.58
N THR A 173 -12.50 -15.38 -5.25
CA THR A 173 -13.05 -14.40 -4.29
C THR A 173 -11.97 -13.68 -3.49
N GLY A 174 -10.78 -13.54 -4.05
CA GLY A 174 -9.62 -12.92 -3.38
C GLY A 174 -9.62 -11.39 -3.38
N GLY A 175 -10.77 -10.74 -3.35
CA GLY A 175 -10.88 -9.29 -3.36
C GLY A 175 -11.65 -8.73 -2.17
N ASN A 176 -11.38 -7.43 -1.87
CA ASN A 176 -12.07 -6.68 -0.83
C ASN A 176 -12.45 -5.30 -1.33
N PHE A 177 -13.67 -4.89 -1.05
CA PHE A 177 -14.05 -3.49 -1.10
C PHE A 177 -13.62 -2.79 0.18
N TYR A 178 -13.16 -1.57 0.07
CA TYR A 178 -12.90 -0.76 1.23
C TYR A 178 -13.41 0.68 1.02
N TYR A 179 -13.82 1.30 2.11
CA TYR A 179 -14.27 2.66 2.12
C TYR A 179 -13.87 3.34 3.43
N GLY A 180 -13.60 4.63 3.35
CA GLY A 180 -13.15 5.34 4.53
C GLY A 180 -12.92 6.82 4.27
N VAL A 181 -12.24 7.42 5.22
CA VAL A 181 -11.87 8.83 5.18
C VAL A 181 -10.37 8.99 5.33
N GLN A 182 -9.88 10.04 4.74
CA GLN A 182 -8.49 10.47 4.89
C GLN A 182 -8.43 11.97 5.11
N GLY A 183 -7.46 12.43 5.86
CA GLY A 183 -7.26 13.85 6.08
C GLY A 183 -5.89 14.12 6.66
N GLY A 184 -5.44 15.36 6.55
CA GLY A 184 -4.13 15.71 7.06
C GLY A 184 -3.90 17.21 7.14
N TYR A 185 -2.77 17.52 7.72
CA TYR A 185 -2.28 18.88 7.88
C TYR A 185 -0.92 19.03 7.21
N THR A 186 -0.78 20.12 6.46
CA THR A 186 0.45 20.48 5.76
C THR A 186 1.18 21.60 6.50
N PHE A 187 2.43 21.34 6.80
CA PHE A 187 3.33 22.28 7.44
C PHE A 187 4.60 22.44 6.59
N ARG A 188 4.74 23.56 5.87
CA ARG A 188 5.80 23.77 4.87
C ARG A 188 5.79 22.62 3.84
N ASP A 189 6.90 21.88 3.74
CA ASP A 189 7.09 20.77 2.81
C ASP A 189 6.74 19.41 3.41
N GLN A 190 5.98 19.41 4.51
CA GLN A 190 5.64 18.21 5.29
C GLN A 190 4.14 18.04 5.38
N ASP A 191 3.64 16.82 5.22
CA ASP A 191 2.26 16.47 5.52
C ASP A 191 2.23 15.42 6.63
N ILE A 192 1.36 15.61 7.62
CA ILE A 192 0.96 14.54 8.54
C ILE A 192 -0.46 14.17 8.17
N TYR A 193 -0.74 12.89 8.01
CA TYR A 193 -2.07 12.43 7.62
C TYR A 193 -2.55 11.25 8.45
N LEU A 194 -3.86 11.13 8.52
CA LEU A 194 -4.60 10.00 9.05
C LEU A 194 -5.53 9.48 7.97
N LYS A 195 -5.62 8.16 7.86
CA LYS A 195 -6.52 7.45 6.99
C LYS A 195 -7.14 6.30 7.77
N PHE A 196 -8.47 6.12 7.69
CA PHE A 196 -9.15 5.00 8.33
C PHE A 196 -10.45 4.67 7.63
N GLY A 197 -10.89 3.43 7.77
CA GLY A 197 -12.11 2.96 7.14
C GLY A 197 -12.40 1.50 7.41
N ASN A 198 -13.35 0.99 6.66
CA ASN A 198 -13.81 -0.40 6.76
C ASN A 198 -13.47 -1.18 5.51
N VAL A 199 -13.35 -2.49 5.68
CA VAL A 199 -13.08 -3.48 4.63
C VAL A 199 -14.22 -4.49 4.61
N VAL A 200 -14.70 -4.80 3.42
CA VAL A 200 -15.78 -5.77 3.18
C VAL A 200 -15.32 -6.73 2.09
N SER A 201 -15.42 -8.02 2.34
CA SER A 201 -15.04 -9.03 1.35
C SER A 201 -15.88 -8.94 0.08
N GLN A 202 -15.31 -9.29 -1.05
CA GLN A 202 -15.93 -9.25 -2.37
C GLN A 202 -17.24 -10.03 -2.45
N ASP A 203 -17.39 -11.10 -1.70
CA ASP A 203 -18.59 -11.94 -1.66
C ASP A 203 -19.69 -11.40 -0.74
N PHE A 204 -19.42 -10.33 0.04
CA PHE A 204 -20.30 -9.73 1.03
C PHE A 204 -20.81 -10.69 2.12
N LYS A 205 -20.22 -11.88 2.23
CA LYS A 205 -20.62 -12.96 3.15
C LYS A 205 -19.54 -13.27 4.16
N THR A 206 -18.30 -13.43 3.69
CA THR A 206 -17.17 -13.68 4.57
C THR A 206 -16.71 -12.37 5.24
N LYS A 207 -16.22 -12.50 6.46
CA LYS A 207 -15.62 -11.35 7.16
C LYS A 207 -14.11 -11.36 6.92
N PRO A 208 -13.51 -10.22 6.50
CA PRO A 208 -12.06 -10.09 6.47
C PRO A 208 -11.46 -10.31 7.86
N LEU A 209 -10.22 -10.77 7.92
CA LEU A 209 -9.51 -10.96 9.20
C LEU A 209 -9.46 -9.64 10.01
N LEU A 210 -9.20 -8.52 9.32
CA LEU A 210 -9.34 -7.17 9.84
C LEU A 210 -10.43 -6.46 9.02
N PRO A 211 -11.64 -6.20 9.59
CA PRO A 211 -12.72 -5.54 8.87
C PRO A 211 -12.55 -4.01 8.83
N PHE A 212 -11.43 -3.49 9.27
CA PHE A 212 -11.10 -2.07 9.24
C PHE A 212 -9.62 -1.87 8.93
N TYR A 213 -9.26 -0.67 8.54
CA TYR A 213 -7.88 -0.21 8.44
C TYR A 213 -7.71 1.15 9.10
N VAL A 214 -6.52 1.38 9.63
CA VAL A 214 -6.09 2.69 10.16
C VAL A 214 -4.64 2.90 9.77
N GLN A 215 -4.31 4.10 9.32
CA GLN A 215 -2.94 4.46 8.95
C GLN A 215 -2.66 5.92 9.35
N ILE A 216 -1.56 6.13 10.02
CA ILE A 216 -0.96 7.45 10.26
C ILE A 216 0.31 7.52 9.41
N GLY A 217 0.50 8.63 8.72
CA GLY A 217 1.68 8.78 7.88
C GLY A 217 2.21 10.21 7.85
N TYR A 218 3.44 10.28 7.40
CA TYR A 218 4.21 11.48 7.25
C TYR A 218 4.82 11.54 5.86
N ASN A 219 4.65 12.66 5.17
CA ASN A 219 5.29 12.94 3.89
C ASN A 219 6.31 14.07 4.06
N TYR A 220 7.45 13.92 3.42
CA TYR A 220 8.45 14.98 3.26
C TYR A 220 8.65 15.23 1.77
N LYS A 221 8.48 16.49 1.34
CA LYS A 221 8.56 16.92 -0.07
C LYS A 221 9.93 17.56 -0.32
N LEU A 222 10.58 17.14 -1.41
CA LEU A 222 11.92 17.56 -1.84
C LEU A 222 11.90 18.10 -3.28
#